data_8637868f80bd61ea859651f2f8edf0c0
#
_entry.id   8637868f80bd61ea859651f2f8edf0c0
#
_cell.length_a   1.000
_cell.length_b   1.000
_cell.length_c   1.000
_cell.angle_alpha   90.00
_cell.angle_beta   90.00
_cell.angle_gamma   90.00
#
_symmetry.space_group_name_H-M   'P 1'
#
loop_
_entity.id
_entity.type
_entity.pdbx_description
1 polymer ?
#
loop_
_entity_poly.entity_id
_entity_poly.type
_entity_poly.pdbx_seq_one_letter_code
_entity_poly.pdbx_strand_id
1 'polypeptide(L)'
;MRITKESEYALRILVSLAKTGKQTDAGSLSAATSVPLRFTAKILRKLREAGLVTASKGAQGGYRLATTPDKITMLAAIEAIDGPVAITLCLSEDHACNHPDISECGCFFHGVFDRINEKIISELGSTTIAMAMGVPAAPCTSCHSGCAGCTHSDSCHKS
;
A
#
# COMPACT_ATOMS: atom_id res chain seq x y z
N MET A 1 -0.10 -4.59 13.25
CA MET A 1 -0.21 -3.76 12.03
C MET A 1 -1.55 -3.99 11.36
N ARG A 2 -2.14 -2.93 10.85
CA ARG A 2 -3.34 -2.99 10.00
C ARG A 2 -3.10 -2.01 8.86
N ILE A 3 -2.99 -2.53 7.63
CA ILE A 3 -2.94 -1.67 6.45
C ILE A 3 -4.23 -0.87 6.41
N THR A 4 -4.11 0.46 6.43
CA THR A 4 -5.28 1.33 6.49
C THR A 4 -5.97 1.45 5.13
N LYS A 5 -7.21 1.92 5.14
CA LYS A 5 -7.94 2.21 3.90
C LYS A 5 -7.24 3.29 3.07
N GLU A 6 -6.51 4.21 3.72
CA GLU A 6 -5.72 5.23 3.03
C GLU A 6 -4.55 4.61 2.26
N SER A 7 -3.85 3.63 2.83
CA SER A 7 -2.78 2.89 2.14
C SER A 7 -3.31 2.06 0.96
N GLU A 8 -4.47 1.40 1.12
CA GLU A 8 -5.14 0.71 0.02
C GLU A 8 -5.47 1.67 -1.13
N TYR A 9 -5.97 2.86 -0.81
CA TYR A 9 -6.24 3.91 -1.80
C TYR A 9 -4.97 4.42 -2.47
N ALA A 10 -3.87 4.57 -1.72
CA ALA A 10 -2.58 5.00 -2.26
C ALA A 10 -2.06 4.01 -3.32
N LEU A 11 -2.13 2.71 -3.04
CA LEU A 11 -1.74 1.67 -4.00
C LEU A 11 -2.58 1.74 -5.28
N ARG A 12 -3.90 1.93 -5.18
CA ARG A 12 -4.78 2.10 -6.35
C ARG A 12 -4.41 3.33 -7.18
N ILE A 13 -4.12 4.46 -6.52
CA ILE A 13 -3.72 5.70 -7.18
C ILE A 13 -2.38 5.53 -7.90
N LEU A 14 -1.38 4.91 -7.26
CA LEU A 14 -0.08 4.63 -7.87
C LEU A 14 -0.19 3.72 -9.10
N VAL A 15 -0.98 2.65 -9.02
CA VAL A 15 -1.25 1.76 -10.16
C VAL A 15 -1.97 2.52 -11.29
N SER A 16 -2.93 3.39 -10.97
CA SER A 16 -3.64 4.20 -11.96
C SER A 16 -2.68 5.17 -12.69
N LEU A 17 -1.81 5.86 -11.95
CA LEU A 17 -0.77 6.72 -12.51
C LEU A 17 0.21 5.94 -13.39
N ALA A 18 0.61 4.74 -12.95
CA ALA A 18 1.49 3.86 -13.71
C ALA A 18 0.86 3.42 -15.04
N LYS A 19 -0.41 3.01 -15.02
CA LYS A 19 -1.15 2.59 -16.24
C LYS A 19 -1.35 3.73 -17.21
N THR A 20 -1.63 4.93 -16.72
CA THR A 20 -1.83 6.11 -17.57
C THR A 20 -0.52 6.55 -18.21
N GLY A 21 0.60 6.44 -17.51
CA GLY A 21 1.93 6.90 -17.96
C GLY A 21 2.01 8.41 -18.22
N LYS A 22 0.93 9.14 -17.95
CA LYS A 22 0.77 10.58 -18.22
C LYS A 22 0.45 11.33 -16.94
N GLN A 23 0.65 12.64 -17.00
CA GLN A 23 0.23 13.53 -15.93
C GLN A 23 -1.29 13.56 -15.84
N THR A 24 -1.83 13.34 -14.64
CA THR A 24 -3.28 13.17 -14.40
C THR A 24 -3.69 14.02 -13.20
N ASP A 25 -4.78 14.75 -13.32
CA ASP A 25 -5.31 15.59 -12.23
C ASP A 25 -6.01 14.73 -11.15
N ALA A 26 -6.19 15.32 -9.96
CA ALA A 26 -6.77 14.62 -8.83
C ALA A 26 -8.24 14.19 -9.04
N GLY A 27 -9.00 14.93 -9.83
CA GLY A 27 -10.39 14.62 -10.16
C GLY A 27 -10.48 13.37 -11.04
N SER A 28 -9.69 13.32 -12.09
CA SER A 28 -9.57 12.15 -12.97
C SER A 28 -9.08 10.90 -12.23
N LEU A 29 -8.10 11.05 -11.33
CA LEU A 29 -7.64 9.95 -10.48
C LEU A 29 -8.75 9.46 -9.52
N SER A 30 -9.48 10.39 -8.90
CA SER A 30 -10.62 10.08 -8.05
C SER A 30 -11.66 9.24 -8.79
N ALA A 31 -12.02 9.65 -9.99
CA ALA A 31 -12.98 8.92 -10.83
C ALA A 31 -12.45 7.53 -11.25
N ALA A 32 -11.20 7.47 -11.73
CA ALA A 32 -10.60 6.23 -12.22
C ALA A 32 -10.38 5.17 -11.13
N THR A 33 -10.14 5.60 -9.88
CA THR A 33 -9.83 4.71 -8.76
C THR A 33 -11.00 4.47 -7.81
N SER A 34 -12.12 5.15 -8.02
CA SER A 34 -13.28 5.18 -7.10
C SER A 34 -12.89 5.60 -5.67
N VAL A 35 -11.89 6.46 -5.53
CA VAL A 35 -11.45 7.05 -4.26
C VAL A 35 -12.04 8.45 -4.15
N PRO A 36 -12.75 8.81 -3.07
CA PRO A 36 -13.31 10.15 -2.93
C PRO A 36 -12.24 11.25 -3.06
N LEU A 37 -12.54 12.33 -3.77
CA LEU A 37 -11.58 13.39 -4.13
C LEU A 37 -10.81 13.96 -2.93
N ARG A 38 -11.48 14.13 -1.78
CA ARG A 38 -10.84 14.60 -0.54
C ARG A 38 -9.71 13.68 -0.06
N PHE A 39 -9.91 12.36 -0.18
CA PHE A 39 -8.89 11.36 0.17
C PHE A 39 -7.81 11.32 -0.90
N THR A 40 -8.18 11.36 -2.18
CA THR A 40 -7.22 11.43 -3.29
C THR A 40 -6.25 12.59 -3.13
N ALA A 41 -6.73 13.80 -2.83
CA ALA A 41 -5.89 14.96 -2.60
C ALA A 41 -4.95 14.81 -1.39
N LYS A 42 -5.45 14.27 -0.26
CA LYS A 42 -4.66 14.01 0.95
C LYS A 42 -3.56 12.99 0.68
N ILE A 43 -3.90 11.89 0.01
CA ILE A 43 -2.98 10.80 -0.32
C ILE A 43 -1.89 11.29 -1.29
N LEU A 44 -2.27 11.98 -2.36
CA LEU A 44 -1.32 12.55 -3.32
C LEU A 44 -0.32 13.50 -2.66
N ARG A 45 -0.76 14.27 -1.65
CA ARG A 45 0.14 15.12 -0.86
C ARG A 45 1.18 14.29 -0.12
N LYS A 46 0.76 13.23 0.62
CA LYS A 46 1.66 12.33 1.34
C LYS A 46 2.63 11.61 0.40
N LEU A 47 2.13 11.07 -0.71
CA LEU A 47 2.96 10.40 -1.71
C LEU A 47 3.99 11.34 -2.34
N ARG A 48 3.64 12.63 -2.51
CA ARG A 48 4.57 13.65 -3.00
C ARG A 48 5.62 13.99 -1.95
N GLU A 49 5.24 14.12 -0.68
CA GLU A 49 6.17 14.36 0.44
C GLU A 49 7.17 13.20 0.58
N ALA A 50 6.74 11.97 0.33
CA ALA A 50 7.58 10.76 0.28
C ALA A 50 8.39 10.61 -1.03
N GLY A 51 8.24 11.52 -1.99
CA GLY A 51 8.99 11.45 -3.26
C GLY A 51 8.53 10.38 -4.24
N LEU A 52 7.37 9.73 -4.03
CA LEU A 52 6.83 8.71 -4.92
C LEU A 52 6.05 9.30 -6.10
N VAL A 53 5.55 10.53 -5.95
CA VAL A 53 4.76 11.25 -6.94
C VAL A 53 5.28 12.68 -7.08
N THR A 54 5.31 13.20 -8.29
CA THR A 54 5.57 14.62 -8.58
C THR A 54 4.29 15.33 -8.99
N ALA A 55 4.22 16.64 -8.72
CA ALA A 55 3.11 17.49 -9.08
C ALA A 55 3.59 18.69 -9.93
N SER A 56 2.86 19.00 -10.98
CA SER A 56 3.10 20.21 -11.81
C SER A 56 1.88 21.12 -11.75
N LYS A 57 2.13 22.44 -11.79
CA LYS A 57 1.10 23.48 -11.81
C LYS A 57 0.77 23.87 -13.26
N GLY A 58 -0.40 24.48 -13.48
CA GLY A 58 -0.82 25.05 -14.78
C GLY A 58 -2.03 24.34 -15.38
N ALA A 59 -2.46 24.79 -16.56
CA ALA A 59 -3.65 24.26 -17.25
C ALA A 59 -3.55 22.76 -17.61
N GLN A 60 -2.34 22.28 -17.79
CA GLN A 60 -2.03 20.84 -17.95
C GLN A 60 -1.33 20.28 -16.71
N GLY A 61 -1.59 20.89 -15.54
CA GLY A 61 -1.05 20.45 -14.26
C GLY A 61 -1.64 19.10 -13.82
N GLY A 62 -1.01 18.48 -12.84
CA GLY A 62 -1.46 17.21 -12.29
C GLY A 62 -0.31 16.44 -11.65
N TYR A 63 -0.53 15.18 -11.44
CA TYR A 63 0.36 14.25 -10.74
C TYR A 63 0.88 13.18 -11.69
N ARG A 64 2.12 12.77 -11.49
CA ARG A 64 2.74 11.63 -12.18
C ARG A 64 3.67 10.89 -11.22
N LEU A 65 4.02 9.66 -11.51
CA LEU A 65 5.05 8.96 -10.74
C LEU A 65 6.38 9.72 -10.80
N ALA A 66 7.11 9.75 -9.69
CA ALA A 66 8.42 10.39 -9.61
C ALA A 66 9.52 9.54 -10.28
N THR A 67 9.30 8.24 -10.35
CA THR A 67 10.21 7.25 -10.96
C THR A 67 9.42 6.19 -11.72
N THR A 68 10.11 5.20 -12.29
CA THR A 68 9.47 4.09 -13.00
C THR A 68 8.73 3.16 -12.03
N PRO A 69 7.61 2.53 -12.44
CA PRO A 69 6.77 1.69 -11.55
C PRO A 69 7.50 0.50 -10.92
N ASP A 70 8.57 0.01 -11.55
CA ASP A 70 9.42 -1.08 -11.06
C ASP A 70 10.26 -0.68 -9.84
N LYS A 71 10.49 0.62 -9.63
CA LYS A 71 11.24 1.16 -8.49
C LYS A 71 10.35 1.60 -7.32
N ILE A 72 9.05 1.58 -7.49
CA ILE A 72 8.10 1.91 -6.44
C ILE A 72 7.59 0.62 -5.84
N THR A 73 7.96 0.34 -4.58
CA THR A 73 7.54 -0.86 -3.87
C THR A 73 6.22 -0.65 -3.13
N MET A 74 5.52 -1.72 -2.85
CA MET A 74 4.33 -1.71 -2.01
C MET A 74 4.67 -1.24 -0.59
N LEU A 75 5.85 -1.62 -0.06
CA LEU A 75 6.37 -1.16 1.22
C LEU A 75 6.47 0.37 1.26
N ALA A 76 7.19 0.98 0.30
CA ALA A 76 7.37 2.43 0.25
C ALA A 76 6.03 3.19 0.18
N ALA A 77 5.06 2.65 -0.55
CA ALA A 77 3.72 3.24 -0.63
C ALA A 77 2.96 3.19 0.71
N ILE A 78 3.06 2.07 1.44
CA ILE A 78 2.41 1.89 2.75
C ILE A 78 3.08 2.79 3.79
N GLU A 79 4.40 2.80 3.87
CA GLU A 79 5.16 3.62 4.82
C GLU A 79 4.95 5.13 4.60
N ALA A 80 4.77 5.56 3.36
CA ALA A 80 4.43 6.95 3.04
C ALA A 80 3.07 7.39 3.63
N ILE A 81 2.16 6.47 3.88
CA ILE A 81 0.81 6.76 4.37
C ILE A 81 0.68 6.48 5.86
N ASP A 82 1.08 5.30 6.30
CA ASP A 82 0.84 4.77 7.65
C ASP A 82 2.08 4.84 8.56
N GLY A 83 3.25 5.17 8.00
CA GLY A 83 4.53 5.09 8.71
C GLY A 83 5.14 3.68 8.68
N PRO A 84 6.24 3.46 9.43
CA PRO A 84 6.98 2.20 9.44
C PRO A 84 6.11 0.98 9.73
N VAL A 85 6.39 -0.11 9.03
CA VAL A 85 5.65 -1.36 9.17
C VAL A 85 6.09 -2.09 10.44
N ALA A 86 5.20 -2.17 11.43
CA ALA A 86 5.40 -2.95 12.65
C ALA A 86 4.12 -3.70 13.02
N ILE A 87 4.18 -5.02 13.14
CA ILE A 87 3.01 -5.85 13.47
C ILE A 87 2.57 -5.72 14.93
N THR A 88 3.48 -5.30 15.80
CA THR A 88 3.21 -5.04 17.22
C THR A 88 3.90 -3.76 17.67
N LEU A 89 3.42 -3.16 18.75
CA LEU A 89 4.03 -1.96 19.31
C LEU A 89 5.47 -2.19 19.81
N CYS A 90 5.80 -3.40 20.27
CA CYS A 90 7.14 -3.72 20.76
C CYS A 90 8.22 -3.75 19.67
N LEU A 91 7.83 -3.68 18.38
CA LEU A 91 8.73 -3.54 17.24
C LEU A 91 8.85 -2.09 16.75
N SER A 92 8.11 -1.15 17.32
CA SER A 92 8.23 0.26 16.96
C SER A 92 9.39 0.90 17.74
N GLU A 93 10.14 1.78 17.08
CA GLU A 93 11.33 2.44 17.63
C GLU A 93 11.05 3.23 18.93
N ASP A 94 9.82 3.72 19.09
CA ASP A 94 9.40 4.52 20.23
C ASP A 94 8.90 3.70 21.43
N HIS A 95 8.94 2.36 21.38
CA HIS A 95 8.33 1.53 22.41
C HIS A 95 9.37 0.82 23.29
N ALA A 96 9.51 1.28 24.54
CA ALA A 96 10.24 0.54 25.57
C ALA A 96 9.39 -0.62 26.09
N CYS A 97 9.91 -1.84 26.04
CA CYS A 97 9.24 -2.99 26.61
C CYS A 97 9.25 -2.90 28.15
N ASN A 98 8.07 -2.80 28.74
CA ASN A 98 7.90 -2.70 30.20
C ASN A 98 7.58 -4.06 30.86
N HIS A 99 7.90 -5.19 30.20
CA HIS A 99 7.61 -6.50 30.78
C HIS A 99 8.59 -6.81 31.93
N PRO A 100 8.12 -7.08 33.16
CA PRO A 100 8.97 -7.21 34.34
C PRO A 100 9.88 -8.44 34.31
N ASP A 101 9.52 -9.47 33.52
CA ASP A 101 10.23 -10.76 33.45
C ASP A 101 11.17 -10.87 32.25
N ILE A 102 11.56 -9.73 31.63
CA ILE A 102 12.53 -9.78 30.54
C ILE A 102 13.92 -9.94 31.14
N SER A 103 14.41 -11.19 31.10
CA SER A 103 15.80 -11.54 31.37
C SER A 103 16.71 -10.90 30.31
N GLU A 104 18.03 -10.83 30.60
CA GLU A 104 19.06 -10.34 29.66
C GLU A 104 19.03 -11.01 28.27
N CYS A 105 18.34 -12.17 28.13
CA CYS A 105 18.17 -12.89 26.86
C CYS A 105 17.04 -12.39 25.97
N GLY A 106 16.28 -11.37 26.35
CA GLY A 106 15.19 -10.82 25.57
C GLY A 106 13.87 -11.60 25.67
N CYS A 107 12.82 -11.04 25.07
CA CYS A 107 11.48 -11.62 25.07
C CYS A 107 11.33 -12.64 23.93
N PHE A 108 10.94 -13.87 24.24
CA PHE A 108 10.69 -14.93 23.23
C PHE A 108 9.67 -14.47 22.18
N PHE A 109 8.58 -13.84 22.60
CA PHE A 109 7.54 -13.34 21.68
C PHE A 109 8.04 -12.20 20.79
N HIS A 110 8.88 -11.33 21.32
CA HIS A 110 9.51 -10.27 20.52
C HIS A 110 10.32 -10.88 19.36
N GLY A 111 11.15 -11.87 19.62
CA GLY A 111 11.93 -12.53 18.58
C GLY A 111 11.07 -13.30 17.54
N VAL A 112 9.90 -13.82 17.94
CA VAL A 112 8.95 -14.41 16.98
C VAL A 112 8.30 -13.35 16.11
N PHE A 113 7.81 -12.27 16.72
CA PHE A 113 7.18 -11.17 15.99
C PHE A 113 8.16 -10.45 15.07
N ASP A 114 9.39 -10.27 15.49
CA ASP A 114 10.45 -9.66 14.68
C ASP A 114 10.67 -10.46 13.39
N ARG A 115 10.88 -11.76 13.48
CA ARG A 115 11.02 -12.63 12.29
C ARG A 115 9.80 -12.61 11.36
N ILE A 116 8.59 -12.48 11.91
CA ILE A 116 7.37 -12.37 11.10
C ILE A 116 7.35 -11.00 10.41
N ASN A 117 7.68 -9.94 11.14
CA ASN A 117 7.72 -8.59 10.62
C ASN A 117 8.73 -8.44 9.48
N GLU A 118 9.94 -9.02 9.63
CA GLU A 118 10.96 -9.06 8.58
C GLU A 118 10.43 -9.71 7.29
N LYS A 119 9.70 -10.83 7.41
CA LYS A 119 9.09 -11.49 6.24
C LYS A 119 8.06 -10.61 5.55
N ILE A 120 7.22 -9.91 6.33
CA ILE A 120 6.23 -8.97 5.79
C ILE A 120 6.93 -7.82 5.07
N ILE A 121 7.94 -7.22 5.68
CA ILE A 121 8.74 -6.13 5.09
C ILE A 121 9.41 -6.61 3.79
N SER A 122 10.02 -7.78 3.81
CA SER A 122 10.67 -8.37 2.63
C SER A 122 9.67 -8.57 1.49
N GLU A 123 8.50 -9.13 1.75
CA GLU A 123 7.46 -9.37 0.75
C GLU A 123 6.90 -8.06 0.18
N LEU A 124 6.59 -7.10 1.05
CA LEU A 124 6.11 -5.78 0.63
C LEU A 124 7.19 -4.99 -0.14
N GLY A 125 8.47 -5.18 0.21
CA GLY A 125 9.61 -4.53 -0.44
C GLY A 125 9.96 -5.14 -1.79
N SER A 126 9.70 -6.43 -1.99
CA SER A 126 9.90 -7.10 -3.28
C SER A 126 8.74 -6.90 -4.26
N THR A 127 7.56 -6.56 -3.77
CA THR A 127 6.36 -6.33 -4.59
C THR A 127 6.35 -4.89 -5.12
N THR A 128 6.41 -4.72 -6.44
CA THR A 128 6.44 -3.40 -7.09
C THR A 128 5.11 -3.01 -7.72
N ILE A 129 4.91 -1.71 -7.96
CA ILE A 129 3.74 -1.20 -8.67
C ILE A 129 3.70 -1.74 -10.12
N ALA A 130 4.85 -1.98 -10.75
CA ALA A 130 4.92 -2.59 -12.07
C ALA A 130 4.29 -3.99 -12.11
N MET A 131 4.50 -4.80 -11.09
CA MET A 131 3.90 -6.13 -10.98
C MET A 131 2.36 -6.05 -10.94
N ALA A 132 1.81 -5.04 -10.27
CA ALA A 132 0.36 -4.84 -10.18
C ALA A 132 -0.30 -4.35 -11.48
N MET A 133 0.48 -3.85 -12.46
CA MET A 133 -0.06 -3.35 -13.74
C MET A 133 -0.54 -4.46 -14.67
N GLY A 134 0.07 -5.62 -14.62
CA GLY A 134 -0.14 -6.73 -15.57
C GLY A 134 -0.83 -7.95 -14.98
N VAL A 135 -1.10 -7.96 -13.68
CA VAL A 135 -1.75 -9.11 -13.04
C VAL A 135 -3.26 -8.99 -13.23
N PRO A 136 -3.91 -9.93 -13.95
CA PRO A 136 -5.35 -10.10 -13.82
C PRO A 136 -5.63 -10.34 -12.33
N ALA A 137 -6.69 -9.71 -11.79
CA ALA A 137 -7.04 -9.88 -10.39
C ALA A 137 -6.97 -11.38 -10.03
N ALA A 138 -6.06 -11.73 -9.11
CA ALA A 138 -5.94 -13.11 -8.69
C ALA A 138 -7.31 -13.61 -8.24
N PRO A 139 -7.73 -14.83 -8.63
CA PRO A 139 -9.00 -15.37 -8.17
C PRO A 139 -8.98 -15.34 -6.63
N CYS A 140 -9.96 -14.68 -6.06
CA CYS A 140 -10.09 -14.54 -4.62
C CYS A 140 -10.34 -15.94 -4.03
N THR A 141 -9.34 -16.53 -3.39
CA THR A 141 -9.47 -17.85 -2.75
C THR A 141 -10.30 -17.83 -1.45
N SER A 142 -10.76 -16.65 -1.04
CA SER A 142 -11.53 -16.45 0.20
C SER A 142 -12.69 -15.45 0.03
N CYS A 143 -13.36 -15.42 -1.12
CA CYS A 143 -14.56 -14.61 -1.28
C CYS A 143 -15.70 -15.16 -0.42
N HIS A 144 -15.89 -14.59 0.76
CA HIS A 144 -17.19 -14.58 1.41
C HIS A 144 -18.10 -13.65 0.58
N SER A 145 -19.28 -14.13 0.23
CA SER A 145 -20.31 -13.45 -0.55
C SER A 145 -20.39 -11.94 -0.28
N GLY A 146 -20.03 -11.10 -1.26
CA GLY A 146 -20.17 -9.65 -1.14
C GLY A 146 -19.07 -8.77 -1.75
N CYS A 147 -18.09 -9.29 -2.47
CA CYS A 147 -17.10 -8.45 -3.16
C CYS A 147 -17.69 -7.77 -4.40
N ALA A 148 -18.00 -6.48 -4.30
CA ALA A 148 -18.44 -5.64 -5.43
C ALA A 148 -17.31 -5.33 -6.44
N GLY A 149 -16.59 -6.33 -6.91
CA GLY A 149 -15.47 -6.17 -7.84
C GLY A 149 -15.03 -7.46 -8.52
N CYS A 150 -15.58 -8.60 -8.14
CA CYS A 150 -15.36 -9.84 -8.87
C CYS A 150 -16.29 -9.86 -10.08
N THR A 151 -15.77 -9.63 -11.28
CA THR A 151 -16.46 -10.03 -12.49
C THR A 151 -16.52 -11.55 -12.46
N HIS A 152 -17.72 -12.10 -12.21
CA HIS A 152 -18.00 -13.51 -12.29
C HIS A 152 -17.64 -14.03 -13.69
N SER A 153 -16.52 -14.73 -13.82
CA SER A 153 -16.37 -15.78 -14.81
C SER A 153 -16.79 -17.10 -14.14
N ASP A 154 -17.55 -17.92 -14.89
CA ASP A 154 -18.36 -19.08 -14.49
C ASP A 154 -17.66 -20.26 -13.80
N SER A 155 -16.63 -20.07 -12.98
CA SER A 155 -15.88 -21.15 -12.33
C SER A 155 -15.96 -21.17 -10.80
N CYS A 156 -16.82 -20.37 -10.18
CA CYS A 156 -16.93 -20.32 -8.71
C CYS A 156 -18.06 -21.19 -8.13
N HIS A 157 -18.71 -22.03 -8.96
CA HIS A 157 -19.69 -23.00 -8.52
C HIS A 157 -19.26 -24.41 -8.95
N LYS A 158 -18.42 -25.07 -8.13
CA LYS A 158 -18.41 -26.54 -7.95
C LYS A 158 -17.34 -26.92 -6.95
N SER A 159 -17.70 -26.98 -5.68
CA SER A 159 -17.38 -28.06 -4.71
C SER A 159 -18.04 -27.72 -3.39
#